data_3c487a8b67d64fa9907c5f98dc8edbe8
#
_entry.id   3c487a8b67d64fa9907c5f98dc8edbe8
#
_cell.length_a   1.000
_cell.length_b   1.000
_cell.length_c   1.000
_cell.angle_alpha   90.00
_cell.angle_beta   90.00
_cell.angle_gamma   90.00
#
_symmetry.space_group_name_H-M   'P 1'
#
loop_
_entity.id
_entity.type
_entity.pdbx_description
1 polymer ?
#
loop_
_entity_poly.entity_id
_entity_poly.type
_entity_poly.pdbx_seq_one_letter_code
_entity_poly.pdbx_strand_id
1 'polypeptide(L)'
;MTAFALNHMTVARLGYAALLDLAAELGCVGVEVRNDLPQPLFDGMDPAAAGALAKSRGLRLLAVAEVKLFNDWSDTKAGEALALIKIAQAAGAEAVSLIPRNDNLGMGNGERQAALRVALKALKPMLEDHGLTGMVEPLGFEICALRYKSEAVEAIEGVGGKGRFKLVHDTFHHTLAHGGDFFPDHTGIVHISGVVDQTVTLGQMTDAHRVLVDGADRLGNINQIAALQALGWTGPVSFEAFAPQVHASPDPGAELRASIAIIRAGLARKAA
;
A
#
# COMPACT_ATOMS: atom_id res chain seq x y z
N MET A 1 16.95 -7.26 9.54
CA MET A 1 16.60 -5.85 9.91
C MET A 1 15.42 -5.46 9.04
N THR A 2 14.35 -4.83 9.59
CA THR A 2 13.17 -4.44 8.84
C THR A 2 13.51 -3.38 7.80
N ALA A 3 13.15 -3.62 6.55
CA ALA A 3 13.31 -2.70 5.43
C ALA A 3 12.13 -1.73 5.40
N PHE A 4 12.36 -0.45 5.73
CA PHE A 4 11.30 0.56 5.67
C PHE A 4 11.21 1.16 4.27
N ALA A 5 10.02 1.63 3.94
CA ALA A 5 9.69 2.37 2.73
C ALA A 5 8.76 3.55 3.06
N LEU A 6 8.57 4.45 2.12
CA LEU A 6 7.75 5.62 2.29
C LEU A 6 6.74 5.75 1.15
N ASN A 7 5.46 5.66 1.48
CA ASN A 7 4.38 5.99 0.56
C ASN A 7 4.21 7.52 0.52
N HIS A 8 4.10 8.08 -0.67
CA HIS A 8 4.00 9.53 -0.89
C HIS A 8 2.82 10.16 -0.14
N MET A 9 1.75 9.39 0.14
CA MET A 9 0.63 9.85 0.95
C MET A 9 1.07 10.36 2.33
N THR A 10 2.02 9.72 2.99
CA THR A 10 2.49 10.14 4.32
C THR A 10 3.06 11.57 4.34
N VAL A 11 3.65 11.97 3.23
CA VAL A 11 4.26 13.29 3.05
C VAL A 11 3.66 14.00 1.83
N ALA A 12 2.34 13.96 1.72
CA ALA A 12 1.56 14.36 0.56
C ALA A 12 1.81 15.80 0.04
N ARG A 13 2.43 16.66 0.86
CA ARG A 13 2.79 18.04 0.46
C ARG A 13 4.18 18.15 -0.16
N LEU A 14 5.01 17.12 -0.06
CA LEU A 14 6.32 17.14 -0.67
C LEU A 14 6.21 16.87 -2.17
N GLY A 15 7.01 17.54 -2.97
CA GLY A 15 7.22 17.15 -4.35
C GLY A 15 8.06 15.87 -4.44
N TYR A 16 8.07 15.26 -5.62
CA TYR A 16 8.70 13.98 -5.86
C TYR A 16 10.18 13.92 -5.47
N ALA A 17 10.97 14.94 -5.86
CA ALA A 17 12.40 14.98 -5.51
C ALA A 17 12.61 15.05 -3.98
N ALA A 18 11.80 15.85 -3.27
CA ALA A 18 11.88 15.98 -1.81
C ALA A 18 11.43 14.68 -1.09
N LEU A 19 10.45 13.96 -1.62
CA LEU A 19 10.09 12.62 -1.15
C LEU A 19 11.29 11.67 -1.22
N LEU A 20 12.00 11.66 -2.37
CA LEU A 20 13.16 10.80 -2.56
C LEU A 20 14.31 11.16 -1.62
N ASP A 21 14.59 12.45 -1.46
CA ASP A 21 15.66 12.93 -0.57
C ASP A 21 15.35 12.51 0.89
N LEU A 22 14.11 12.70 1.34
CA LEU A 22 13.68 12.29 2.68
C LEU A 22 13.75 10.77 2.86
N ALA A 23 13.27 9.98 1.90
CA ALA A 23 13.31 8.53 1.97
C ALA A 23 14.75 8.01 2.04
N ALA A 24 15.68 8.59 1.26
CA ALA A 24 17.10 8.25 1.31
C ALA A 24 17.74 8.61 2.67
N GLU A 25 17.44 9.80 3.21
CA GLU A 25 17.91 10.24 4.55
C GLU A 25 17.42 9.29 5.66
N LEU A 26 16.18 8.80 5.57
CA LEU A 26 15.62 7.85 6.52
C LEU A 26 16.17 6.42 6.36
N GLY A 27 16.96 6.15 5.33
CA GLY A 27 17.47 4.82 4.99
C GLY A 27 16.36 3.87 4.52
N CYS A 28 15.35 4.40 3.85
CA CYS A 28 14.31 3.59 3.21
C CYS A 28 14.89 2.81 2.02
N VAL A 29 14.30 1.65 1.74
CA VAL A 29 14.68 0.82 0.58
C VAL A 29 14.03 1.29 -0.72
N GLY A 30 12.98 2.10 -0.62
CA GLY A 30 12.23 2.60 -1.75
C GLY A 30 11.04 3.45 -1.35
N VAL A 31 10.31 3.89 -2.36
CA VAL A 31 9.10 4.71 -2.22
C VAL A 31 7.95 4.13 -3.04
N GLU A 32 6.74 4.47 -2.66
CA GLU A 32 5.54 4.33 -3.47
C GLU A 32 5.05 5.72 -3.87
N VAL A 33 4.75 5.91 -5.15
CA VAL A 33 4.30 7.21 -5.67
C VAL A 33 2.83 7.12 -6.10
N ARG A 34 2.11 8.26 -6.06
CA ARG A 34 0.66 8.28 -6.17
C ARG A 34 0.17 9.27 -7.22
N ASN A 35 -0.89 8.88 -7.95
CA ASN A 35 -1.57 9.70 -8.94
C ASN A 35 -2.85 10.40 -8.41
N ASP A 36 -3.18 10.19 -7.13
CA ASP A 36 -4.35 10.75 -6.44
C ASP A 36 -4.00 11.89 -5.48
N LEU A 37 -2.75 12.39 -5.53
CA LEU A 37 -2.32 13.58 -4.82
C LEU A 37 -2.63 14.86 -5.62
N PRO A 38 -2.67 16.05 -4.98
CA PRO A 38 -2.93 17.31 -5.67
C PRO A 38 -1.93 17.65 -6.78
N GLN A 39 -0.66 17.27 -6.62
CA GLN A 39 0.39 17.45 -7.62
C GLN A 39 0.33 16.32 -8.66
N PRO A 40 0.73 16.59 -9.92
CA PRO A 40 0.86 15.53 -10.92
C PRO A 40 1.81 14.42 -10.49
N LEU A 41 1.57 13.19 -10.93
CA LEU A 41 2.48 12.07 -10.71
C LEU A 41 3.91 12.46 -11.13
N PHE A 42 4.90 12.19 -10.29
CA PHE A 42 6.32 12.59 -10.46
C PHE A 42 6.52 14.11 -10.64
N ASP A 43 5.62 14.96 -10.15
CA ASP A 43 5.59 16.42 -10.41
C ASP A 43 5.56 16.76 -11.92
N GLY A 44 4.97 15.89 -12.74
CA GLY A 44 4.91 16.02 -14.19
C GLY A 44 6.21 15.67 -14.93
N MET A 45 7.21 15.12 -14.24
CA MET A 45 8.43 14.63 -14.85
C MET A 45 8.15 13.42 -15.76
N ASP A 46 8.96 13.28 -16.81
CA ASP A 46 8.96 12.07 -17.64
C ASP A 46 9.19 10.83 -16.78
N PRO A 47 8.41 9.74 -16.97
CA PRO A 47 8.50 8.56 -16.11
C PRO A 47 9.90 7.91 -16.07
N ALA A 48 10.62 7.86 -17.21
CA ALA A 48 11.96 7.28 -17.24
C ALA A 48 12.96 8.17 -16.49
N ALA A 49 12.82 9.50 -16.60
CA ALA A 49 13.62 10.46 -15.84
C ALA A 49 13.33 10.35 -14.33
N ALA A 50 12.07 10.18 -13.95
CA ALA A 50 11.65 9.96 -12.56
C ALA A 50 12.27 8.69 -11.98
N GLY A 51 12.24 7.59 -12.72
CA GLY A 51 12.89 6.34 -12.33
C GLY A 51 14.40 6.47 -12.17
N ALA A 52 15.06 7.16 -13.11
CA ALA A 52 16.50 7.45 -13.03
C ALA A 52 16.85 8.28 -11.79
N LEU A 53 15.97 9.24 -11.42
CA LEU A 53 16.15 10.08 -10.23
C LEU A 53 16.05 9.22 -8.95
N ALA A 54 15.06 8.35 -8.82
CA ALA A 54 14.96 7.43 -7.68
C ALA A 54 16.20 6.53 -7.56
N LYS A 55 16.62 5.94 -8.67
CA LYS A 55 17.81 5.08 -8.74
C LYS A 55 19.08 5.83 -8.33
N SER A 56 19.24 7.11 -8.71
CA SER A 56 20.41 7.93 -8.34
C SER A 56 20.52 8.15 -6.83
N ARG A 57 19.44 8.00 -6.08
CA ARG A 57 19.37 8.07 -4.60
C ARG A 57 19.43 6.71 -3.93
N GLY A 58 19.65 5.64 -4.70
CA GLY A 58 19.67 4.26 -4.20
C GLY A 58 18.29 3.72 -3.81
N LEU A 59 17.21 4.34 -4.28
CA LEU A 59 15.83 3.98 -3.96
C LEU A 59 15.18 3.17 -5.09
N ARG A 60 14.34 2.21 -4.69
CA ARG A 60 13.44 1.47 -5.57
C ARG A 60 12.12 2.22 -5.70
N LEU A 61 11.49 2.18 -6.87
CA LEU A 61 10.08 2.51 -7.02
C LEU A 61 9.26 1.23 -6.79
N LEU A 62 8.73 1.08 -5.58
CA LEU A 62 8.05 -0.16 -5.15
C LEU A 62 6.69 -0.33 -5.81
N ALA A 63 5.94 0.78 -5.96
CA ALA A 63 4.68 0.80 -6.67
C ALA A 63 4.35 2.20 -7.21
N VAL A 64 3.51 2.20 -8.26
CA VAL A 64 2.76 3.39 -8.69
C VAL A 64 1.30 3.16 -8.34
N ALA A 65 0.74 3.96 -7.46
CA ALA A 65 -0.65 3.97 -7.07
C ALA A 65 -1.39 5.06 -7.84
N GLU A 66 -2.64 4.86 -8.24
CA GLU A 66 -3.44 3.65 -8.06
C GLU A 66 -4.38 3.39 -9.26
N VAL A 67 -4.74 2.13 -9.50
CA VAL A 67 -5.91 1.79 -10.30
C VAL A 67 -7.11 1.72 -9.37
N LYS A 68 -7.82 2.83 -9.22
CA LYS A 68 -8.97 2.97 -8.34
C LYS A 68 -10.17 2.19 -8.85
N LEU A 69 -10.94 1.58 -7.93
CA LEU A 69 -12.11 0.77 -8.24
C LEU A 69 -11.80 -0.34 -9.26
N PHE A 70 -10.62 -0.99 -9.14
CA PHE A 70 -10.13 -1.92 -10.16
C PHE A 70 -11.08 -3.10 -10.40
N ASN A 71 -11.87 -3.49 -9.40
CA ASN A 71 -12.85 -4.59 -9.49
C ASN A 71 -14.23 -4.16 -10.02
N ASP A 72 -14.38 -2.89 -10.44
CA ASP A 72 -15.49 -2.41 -11.28
C ASP A 72 -15.04 -2.38 -12.76
N TRP A 73 -14.78 -3.59 -13.29
CA TRP A 73 -14.10 -3.73 -14.56
C TRP A 73 -14.95 -3.33 -15.75
N SER A 74 -14.36 -2.53 -16.65
CA SER A 74 -14.95 -2.04 -17.88
C SER A 74 -13.85 -1.73 -18.90
N ASP A 75 -14.20 -1.46 -20.15
CA ASP A 75 -13.23 -1.02 -21.17
C ASP A 75 -12.51 0.28 -20.77
N THR A 76 -13.23 1.20 -20.13
CA THR A 76 -12.64 2.42 -19.57
C THR A 76 -11.61 2.08 -18.51
N LYS A 77 -11.96 1.20 -17.57
CA LYS A 77 -11.06 0.76 -16.51
C LYS A 77 -9.83 0.02 -17.05
N ALA A 78 -10.01 -0.77 -18.10
CA ALA A 78 -8.91 -1.42 -18.81
C ALA A 78 -7.93 -0.38 -19.41
N GLY A 79 -8.46 0.69 -20.01
CA GLY A 79 -7.65 1.79 -20.52
C GLY A 79 -6.87 2.54 -19.44
N GLU A 80 -7.53 2.87 -18.31
CA GLU A 80 -6.89 3.51 -17.15
C GLU A 80 -5.77 2.64 -16.57
N ALA A 81 -6.05 1.36 -16.37
CA ALA A 81 -5.06 0.41 -15.85
C ALA A 81 -3.85 0.28 -16.78
N LEU A 82 -4.08 0.12 -18.09
CA LEU A 82 -2.99 0.00 -19.07
C LEU A 82 -2.13 1.28 -19.14
N ALA A 83 -2.75 2.46 -19.02
CA ALA A 83 -2.02 3.73 -18.99
C ALA A 83 -1.09 3.80 -17.78
N LEU A 84 -1.59 3.45 -16.57
CA LEU A 84 -0.77 3.45 -15.36
C LEU A 84 0.33 2.37 -15.41
N ILE A 85 0.03 1.18 -15.92
CA ILE A 85 1.00 0.09 -16.12
C ILE A 85 2.15 0.55 -17.02
N LYS A 86 1.87 1.25 -18.13
CA LYS A 86 2.91 1.79 -19.02
C LYS A 86 3.78 2.85 -18.34
N ILE A 87 3.17 3.73 -17.54
CA ILE A 87 3.90 4.72 -16.75
C ILE A 87 4.80 4.04 -15.74
N ALA A 88 4.29 3.06 -15.00
CA ALA A 88 5.05 2.29 -14.01
C ALA A 88 6.23 1.55 -14.66
N GLN A 89 6.01 0.90 -15.80
CA GLN A 89 7.07 0.22 -16.57
C GLN A 89 8.15 1.21 -17.01
N ALA A 90 7.75 2.35 -17.60
CA ALA A 90 8.70 3.36 -18.07
C ALA A 90 9.54 3.95 -16.94
N ALA A 91 8.95 4.11 -15.75
CA ALA A 91 9.65 4.56 -14.55
C ALA A 91 10.51 3.46 -13.89
N GLY A 92 10.42 2.20 -14.35
CA GLY A 92 11.10 1.08 -13.72
C GLY A 92 10.54 0.73 -12.34
N ALA A 93 9.27 1.00 -12.09
CA ALA A 93 8.59 0.57 -10.88
C ALA A 93 8.36 -0.95 -10.88
N GLU A 94 8.19 -1.53 -9.70
CA GLU A 94 8.02 -2.99 -9.53
C GLU A 94 6.56 -3.43 -9.62
N ALA A 95 5.64 -2.50 -9.28
CA ALA A 95 4.22 -2.82 -9.18
C ALA A 95 3.31 -1.63 -9.49
N VAL A 96 2.02 -1.95 -9.69
CA VAL A 96 0.91 -0.99 -9.62
C VAL A 96 -0.04 -1.38 -8.50
N SER A 97 -0.57 -0.39 -7.77
CA SER A 97 -1.55 -0.61 -6.69
C SER A 97 -2.95 -0.72 -7.26
N LEU A 98 -3.70 -1.70 -6.78
CA LEU A 98 -5.05 -2.05 -7.21
C LEU A 98 -6.00 -1.86 -6.03
N ILE A 99 -6.74 -0.75 -6.05
CA ILE A 99 -7.64 -0.36 -4.97
C ILE A 99 -9.08 -0.74 -5.32
N PRO A 100 -9.74 -1.57 -4.50
CA PRO A 100 -11.08 -2.06 -4.79
C PRO A 100 -12.13 -0.96 -4.60
N ARG A 101 -13.32 -1.28 -5.07
CA ARG A 101 -14.53 -0.49 -4.87
C ARG A 101 -14.84 -0.36 -3.38
N ASN A 102 -15.03 0.87 -2.91
CA ASN A 102 -15.31 1.20 -1.51
C ASN A 102 -16.46 2.23 -1.41
N ASP A 103 -17.55 1.97 -2.14
CA ASP A 103 -18.69 2.87 -2.31
C ASP A 103 -20.03 2.19 -1.98
N ASN A 104 -19.99 1.03 -1.33
CA ASN A 104 -21.16 0.21 -0.99
C ASN A 104 -21.95 -0.31 -2.22
N LEU A 105 -21.35 -0.31 -3.40
CA LEU A 105 -21.95 -0.87 -4.61
C LEU A 105 -21.35 -2.24 -4.94
N GLY A 106 -22.06 -3.07 -5.70
CA GLY A 106 -21.58 -4.42 -6.06
C GLY A 106 -21.41 -5.35 -4.86
N MET A 107 -22.17 -5.13 -3.78
CA MET A 107 -22.06 -5.88 -2.52
C MET A 107 -22.85 -7.20 -2.49
N GLY A 108 -23.54 -7.53 -3.58
CA GLY A 108 -24.32 -8.76 -3.68
C GLY A 108 -23.49 -10.02 -3.44
N ASN A 109 -24.11 -11.04 -2.81
CA ASN A 109 -23.44 -12.30 -2.54
C ASN A 109 -23.07 -13.00 -3.86
N GLY A 110 -21.78 -13.32 -4.03
CA GLY A 110 -21.22 -13.85 -5.27
C GLY A 110 -20.89 -12.79 -6.33
N GLU A 111 -21.54 -11.62 -6.34
CA GLU A 111 -21.25 -10.53 -7.27
C GLU A 111 -19.85 -9.98 -7.05
N ARG A 112 -19.48 -9.67 -5.80
CA ARG A 112 -18.15 -9.19 -5.42
C ARG A 112 -17.03 -10.11 -5.89
N GLN A 113 -17.19 -11.41 -5.66
CA GLN A 113 -16.20 -12.42 -6.03
C GLN A 113 -16.11 -12.60 -7.55
N ALA A 114 -17.24 -12.54 -8.26
CA ALA A 114 -17.25 -12.60 -9.72
C ALA A 114 -16.58 -11.39 -10.34
N ALA A 115 -16.92 -10.17 -9.89
CA ALA A 115 -16.32 -8.92 -10.35
C ALA A 115 -14.81 -8.88 -10.11
N LEU A 116 -14.36 -9.30 -8.91
CA LEU A 116 -12.95 -9.41 -8.58
C LEU A 116 -12.19 -10.34 -9.54
N ARG A 117 -12.73 -11.55 -9.78
CA ARG A 117 -12.08 -12.51 -10.70
C ARG A 117 -12.06 -12.01 -12.15
N VAL A 118 -13.11 -11.32 -12.60
CA VAL A 118 -13.14 -10.69 -13.94
C VAL A 118 -12.00 -9.69 -14.08
N ALA A 119 -11.86 -8.78 -13.11
CA ALA A 119 -10.81 -7.78 -13.12
C ALA A 119 -9.40 -8.39 -13.06
N LEU A 120 -9.16 -9.33 -12.14
CA LEU A 120 -7.86 -9.99 -12.03
C LEU A 120 -7.50 -10.77 -13.29
N LYS A 121 -8.48 -11.47 -13.90
CA LYS A 121 -8.26 -12.22 -15.15
C LYS A 121 -7.90 -11.31 -16.31
N ALA A 122 -8.48 -10.12 -16.38
CA ALA A 122 -8.18 -9.14 -17.43
C ALA A 122 -6.84 -8.41 -17.18
N LEU A 123 -6.53 -8.07 -15.92
CA LEU A 123 -5.27 -7.40 -15.56
C LEU A 123 -4.05 -8.31 -15.69
N LYS A 124 -4.21 -9.62 -15.47
CA LYS A 124 -3.08 -10.56 -15.46
C LYS A 124 -2.21 -10.48 -16.71
N PRO A 125 -2.72 -10.64 -17.95
CA PRO A 125 -1.89 -10.51 -19.16
C PRO A 125 -1.28 -9.12 -19.32
N MET A 126 -2.00 -8.03 -18.94
CA MET A 126 -1.45 -6.68 -19.03
C MET A 126 -0.21 -6.52 -18.14
N LEU A 127 -0.24 -7.07 -16.92
CA LEU A 127 0.88 -7.04 -15.99
C LEU A 127 2.03 -7.97 -16.45
N GLU A 128 1.70 -9.13 -17.05
CA GLU A 128 2.69 -10.07 -17.61
C GLU A 128 3.47 -9.44 -18.75
N ASP A 129 2.78 -8.81 -19.70
CA ASP A 129 3.39 -8.17 -20.88
C ASP A 129 4.32 -7.01 -20.52
N HIS A 130 4.12 -6.39 -19.35
CA HIS A 130 4.92 -5.25 -18.87
C HIS A 130 5.87 -5.61 -17.72
N GLY A 131 5.92 -6.88 -17.31
CA GLY A 131 6.81 -7.35 -16.24
C GLY A 131 6.52 -6.81 -14.84
N LEU A 132 5.27 -6.36 -14.58
CA LEU A 132 4.87 -5.73 -13.32
C LEU A 132 4.05 -6.66 -12.44
N THR A 133 4.04 -6.36 -11.14
CA THR A 133 3.17 -7.01 -10.14
C THR A 133 1.94 -6.14 -9.88
N GLY A 134 0.76 -6.74 -9.72
CA GLY A 134 -0.44 -6.06 -9.20
C GLY A 134 -0.47 -6.19 -7.68
N MET A 135 -0.42 -5.08 -6.95
CA MET A 135 -0.58 -5.03 -5.50
C MET A 135 -2.05 -4.84 -5.16
N VAL A 136 -2.73 -5.90 -4.76
CA VAL A 136 -4.15 -5.88 -4.38
C VAL A 136 -4.26 -5.51 -2.91
N GLU A 137 -5.01 -4.45 -2.60
CA GLU A 137 -5.22 -3.98 -1.24
C GLU A 137 -6.67 -4.21 -0.78
N PRO A 138 -6.95 -5.24 0.02
CA PRO A 138 -8.26 -5.36 0.66
C PRO A 138 -8.46 -4.26 1.69
N LEU A 139 -9.52 -3.46 1.55
CA LEU A 139 -9.85 -2.40 2.48
C LEU A 139 -10.81 -2.90 3.57
N GLY A 140 -10.46 -2.71 4.84
CA GLY A 140 -11.20 -3.25 5.98
C GLY A 140 -12.58 -2.63 6.22
N PHE A 141 -12.98 -1.60 5.47
CA PHE A 141 -14.27 -0.93 5.62
C PHE A 141 -15.45 -1.87 5.29
N GLU A 142 -16.57 -1.69 6.00
CA GLU A 142 -17.78 -2.52 5.78
C GLU A 142 -18.40 -2.33 4.40
N ILE A 143 -18.22 -1.16 3.82
CA ILE A 143 -18.72 -0.79 2.49
C ILE A 143 -17.80 -1.25 1.34
N CYS A 144 -16.64 -1.84 1.65
CA CYS A 144 -15.69 -2.26 0.63
C CYS A 144 -16.09 -3.59 -0.01
N ALA A 145 -16.06 -3.63 -1.35
CA ALA A 145 -16.36 -4.83 -2.11
C ALA A 145 -15.26 -5.93 -2.01
N LEU A 146 -14.08 -5.60 -1.50
CA LEU A 146 -13.02 -6.55 -1.16
C LEU A 146 -12.48 -6.23 0.23
N ARG A 147 -13.11 -6.80 1.26
CA ARG A 147 -12.80 -6.50 2.67
C ARG A 147 -11.73 -7.42 3.25
N TYR A 148 -11.71 -8.68 2.85
CA TYR A 148 -10.90 -9.71 3.49
C TYR A 148 -9.77 -10.19 2.58
N LYS A 149 -8.58 -10.35 3.15
CA LYS A 149 -7.41 -10.89 2.44
C LYS A 149 -7.64 -12.32 1.93
N SER A 150 -8.37 -13.15 2.65
CA SER A 150 -8.74 -14.51 2.23
C SER A 150 -9.52 -14.52 0.93
N GLU A 151 -10.46 -13.57 0.74
CA GLU A 151 -11.21 -13.41 -0.51
C GLU A 151 -10.29 -13.04 -1.68
N ALA A 152 -9.31 -12.15 -1.43
CA ALA A 152 -8.33 -11.77 -2.43
C ALA A 152 -7.41 -12.94 -2.82
N VAL A 153 -6.90 -13.69 -1.83
CA VAL A 153 -6.06 -14.87 -2.07
C VAL A 153 -6.80 -15.93 -2.88
N GLU A 154 -8.03 -16.28 -2.49
CA GLU A 154 -8.87 -17.22 -3.22
C GLU A 154 -9.10 -16.80 -4.68
N ALA A 155 -9.38 -15.51 -4.91
CA ALA A 155 -9.58 -15.00 -6.25
C ALA A 155 -8.30 -15.02 -7.08
N ILE A 156 -7.16 -14.61 -6.50
CA ILE A 156 -5.83 -14.63 -7.15
C ILE A 156 -5.45 -16.06 -7.55
N GLU A 157 -5.60 -17.02 -6.64
CA GLU A 157 -5.31 -18.43 -6.94
C GLU A 157 -6.29 -19.00 -7.97
N GLY A 158 -7.57 -18.66 -7.87
CA GLY A 158 -8.63 -19.10 -8.78
C GLY A 158 -8.44 -18.63 -10.23
N VAL A 159 -7.70 -17.51 -10.46
CA VAL A 159 -7.35 -17.06 -11.82
C VAL A 159 -5.93 -17.47 -12.24
N GLY A 160 -5.25 -18.30 -11.45
CA GLY A 160 -3.85 -18.67 -11.69
C GLY A 160 -2.92 -17.45 -11.64
N GLY A 161 -3.20 -16.51 -10.76
CA GLY A 161 -2.49 -15.24 -10.63
C GLY A 161 -1.35 -15.25 -9.61
N LYS A 162 -1.05 -16.39 -8.96
CA LYS A 162 0.05 -16.51 -8.00
C LYS A 162 1.38 -16.10 -8.64
N GLY A 163 2.10 -15.19 -8.01
CA GLY A 163 3.34 -14.62 -8.55
C GLY A 163 3.15 -13.40 -9.44
N ARG A 164 1.93 -13.14 -9.95
CA ARG A 164 1.62 -11.90 -10.70
C ARG A 164 0.87 -10.89 -9.85
N PHE A 165 0.09 -11.37 -8.88
CA PHE A 165 -0.56 -10.52 -7.88
C PHE A 165 0.02 -10.79 -6.51
N LYS A 166 0.14 -9.74 -5.71
CA LYS A 166 0.50 -9.79 -4.30
C LYS A 166 -0.51 -8.96 -3.51
N LEU A 167 -0.61 -9.24 -2.22
CA LEU A 167 -1.40 -8.43 -1.30
C LEU A 167 -0.59 -7.25 -0.79
N VAL A 168 -1.25 -6.14 -0.58
CA VAL A 168 -0.90 -5.17 0.43
C VAL A 168 -1.47 -5.67 1.76
N HIS A 169 -0.63 -5.88 2.78
CA HIS A 169 -1.07 -6.06 4.15
C HIS A 169 -1.07 -4.69 4.82
N ASP A 170 -2.17 -3.97 4.76
CA ASP A 170 -2.33 -2.73 5.51
C ASP A 170 -2.81 -3.04 6.92
N THR A 171 -2.07 -2.56 7.92
CA THR A 171 -2.32 -2.84 9.35
C THR A 171 -3.61 -2.19 9.85
N PHE A 172 -3.99 -1.04 9.31
CA PHE A 172 -5.26 -0.38 9.60
C PHE A 172 -6.42 -1.19 9.04
N HIS A 173 -6.39 -1.53 7.77
CA HIS A 173 -7.45 -2.30 7.11
C HIS A 173 -7.57 -3.72 7.67
N HIS A 174 -6.46 -4.35 8.04
CA HIS A 174 -6.48 -5.64 8.71
C HIS A 174 -7.22 -5.57 10.06
N THR A 175 -6.97 -4.52 10.83
CA THR A 175 -7.65 -4.29 12.11
C THR A 175 -9.13 -4.00 11.92
N LEU A 176 -9.52 -3.16 10.95
CA LEU A 176 -10.92 -2.88 10.62
C LEU A 176 -11.68 -4.11 10.14
N ALA A 177 -11.01 -5.03 9.48
CA ALA A 177 -11.57 -6.33 9.07
C ALA A 177 -11.64 -7.34 10.23
N HIS A 178 -11.38 -6.92 11.46
CA HIS A 178 -11.31 -7.77 12.67
C HIS A 178 -10.19 -8.84 12.62
N GLY A 179 -9.11 -8.58 11.89
CA GLY A 179 -7.96 -9.48 11.81
C GLY A 179 -8.10 -10.55 10.72
N GLY A 180 -7.72 -11.78 11.04
CA GLY A 180 -7.68 -12.93 10.14
C GLY A 180 -6.25 -13.37 9.81
N ASP A 181 -6.10 -14.24 8.81
CA ASP A 181 -4.81 -14.81 8.42
C ASP A 181 -3.86 -13.78 7.79
N PHE A 182 -2.56 -14.02 7.90
CA PHE A 182 -1.53 -13.09 7.43
C PHE A 182 -1.10 -13.29 5.97
N PHE A 183 -1.13 -14.50 5.42
CA PHE A 183 -0.76 -14.84 4.04
C PHE A 183 0.65 -14.36 3.62
N PRO A 184 1.74 -14.78 4.30
CA PRO A 184 3.09 -14.26 4.03
C PRO A 184 3.54 -14.50 2.59
N ASP A 185 3.21 -15.65 1.98
CA ASP A 185 3.57 -15.98 0.60
C ASP A 185 2.89 -15.10 -0.44
N HIS A 186 1.74 -14.50 -0.10
CA HIS A 186 0.99 -13.61 -0.98
C HIS A 186 1.29 -12.14 -0.69
N THR A 187 1.84 -11.78 0.48
CA THR A 187 2.10 -10.40 0.87
C THR A 187 3.32 -9.85 0.14
N GLY A 188 3.13 -8.76 -0.61
CA GLY A 188 4.20 -8.04 -1.31
C GLY A 188 4.78 -6.90 -0.49
N ILE A 189 3.92 -6.15 0.19
CA ILE A 189 4.27 -4.98 1.00
C ILE A 189 3.35 -4.91 2.22
N VAL A 190 3.85 -4.32 3.29
CA VAL A 190 3.06 -3.98 4.48
C VAL A 190 2.90 -2.46 4.54
N HIS A 191 1.67 -1.96 4.54
CA HIS A 191 1.37 -0.57 4.86
C HIS A 191 1.16 -0.41 6.36
N ILE A 192 1.75 0.64 6.92
CA ILE A 192 1.63 0.98 8.33
C ILE A 192 1.17 2.41 8.54
N SER A 193 0.24 2.54 9.47
CA SER A 193 -0.17 3.80 10.09
C SER A 193 -0.65 3.51 11.50
N GLY A 194 -0.63 4.49 12.40
CA GLY A 194 -1.15 4.36 13.76
C GLY A 194 -2.54 4.96 13.89
N VAL A 195 -3.30 4.50 14.86
CA VAL A 195 -4.49 5.20 15.38
C VAL A 195 -4.30 5.36 16.87
N VAL A 196 -4.29 6.59 17.37
CA VAL A 196 -4.00 6.93 18.78
C VAL A 196 -5.21 7.46 19.54
N ASP A 197 -6.26 7.91 18.84
CA ASP A 197 -7.48 8.40 19.46
C ASP A 197 -8.22 7.25 20.15
N GLN A 198 -8.26 7.29 21.50
CA GLN A 198 -8.89 6.28 22.34
C GLN A 198 -10.42 6.34 22.31
N THR A 199 -11.01 7.41 21.81
CA THR A 199 -12.46 7.63 21.81
C THR A 199 -13.15 7.06 20.57
N VAL A 200 -12.44 6.94 19.44
CA VAL A 200 -12.98 6.43 18.18
C VAL A 200 -13.12 4.91 18.24
N THR A 201 -14.29 4.38 17.91
CA THR A 201 -14.54 2.93 17.77
C THR A 201 -14.03 2.43 16.41
N LEU A 202 -13.81 1.12 16.27
CA LEU A 202 -13.36 0.53 14.98
C LEU A 202 -14.27 0.94 13.82
N GLY A 203 -15.60 0.88 13.99
CA GLY A 203 -16.54 1.25 12.93
C GLY A 203 -16.58 2.75 12.58
N GLN A 204 -15.98 3.59 13.43
CA GLN A 204 -15.87 5.03 13.20
C GLN A 204 -14.49 5.45 12.66
N MET A 205 -13.52 4.54 12.65
CA MET A 205 -12.20 4.83 12.12
C MET A 205 -12.27 5.10 10.61
N THR A 206 -11.60 6.15 10.19
CA THR A 206 -11.44 6.55 8.78
C THR A 206 -9.97 6.86 8.52
N ASP A 207 -9.61 7.08 7.26
CA ASP A 207 -8.24 7.47 6.89
C ASP A 207 -7.76 8.73 7.62
N ALA A 208 -8.65 9.65 7.98
CA ALA A 208 -8.29 10.85 8.75
C ALA A 208 -7.72 10.57 10.15
N HIS A 209 -7.89 9.37 10.68
CA HIS A 209 -7.33 8.95 11.98
C HIS A 209 -5.94 8.29 11.85
N ARG A 210 -5.47 8.03 10.62
CA ARG A 210 -4.23 7.31 10.34
C ARG A 210 -3.02 8.24 10.48
N VAL A 211 -2.39 8.20 11.66
CA VAL A 211 -1.16 8.95 12.00
C VAL A 211 0.09 8.06 11.88
N LEU A 212 1.26 8.59 12.22
CA LEU A 212 2.47 7.77 12.35
C LEU A 212 2.35 6.84 13.56
N VAL A 213 2.98 5.68 13.47
CA VAL A 213 2.99 4.68 14.56
C VAL A 213 3.80 5.22 15.73
N ASP A 214 3.20 5.25 16.91
CA ASP A 214 3.84 5.63 18.17
C ASP A 214 3.52 4.65 19.30
N GLY A 215 3.85 5.03 20.53
CA GLY A 215 3.63 4.20 21.74
C GLY A 215 2.16 4.03 22.13
N ALA A 216 1.25 4.86 21.60
CA ALA A 216 -0.20 4.81 21.86
C ALA A 216 -0.99 4.13 20.73
N ASP A 217 -0.29 3.54 19.76
CA ASP A 217 -0.91 2.86 18.61
C ASP A 217 -1.86 1.75 19.06
N ARG A 218 -3.09 1.80 18.55
CA ARG A 218 -4.17 0.85 18.84
C ARG A 218 -4.32 -0.26 17.82
N LEU A 219 -3.66 -0.15 16.66
CA LEU A 219 -3.76 -1.12 15.57
C LEU A 219 -2.85 -2.34 15.79
N GLY A 220 -1.89 -2.23 16.71
CA GLY A 220 -0.94 -3.29 16.98
C GLY A 220 0.06 -3.52 15.84
N ASN A 221 0.49 -2.45 15.17
CA ASN A 221 1.41 -2.49 14.04
C ASN A 221 2.62 -3.39 14.28
N ILE A 222 3.28 -3.24 15.44
CA ILE A 222 4.46 -4.03 15.79
C ILE A 222 4.13 -5.53 15.87
N ASN A 223 2.95 -5.89 16.42
CA ASN A 223 2.52 -7.28 16.52
C ASN A 223 2.23 -7.88 15.13
N GLN A 224 1.58 -7.12 14.25
CA GLN A 224 1.25 -7.56 12.89
C GLN A 224 2.51 -7.76 12.05
N ILE A 225 3.49 -6.83 12.11
CA ILE A 225 4.79 -6.98 11.43
C ILE A 225 5.54 -8.19 11.97
N ALA A 226 5.62 -8.35 13.30
CA ALA A 226 6.31 -9.47 13.93
C ALA A 226 5.68 -10.82 13.56
N ALA A 227 4.35 -10.90 13.47
CA ALA A 227 3.64 -12.11 13.03
C ALA A 227 3.99 -12.49 11.59
N LEU A 228 4.00 -11.54 10.66
CA LEU A 228 4.43 -11.78 9.28
C LEU A 228 5.89 -12.23 9.21
N GLN A 229 6.79 -11.59 9.95
CA GLN A 229 8.21 -11.94 9.99
C GLN A 229 8.45 -13.33 10.59
N ALA A 230 7.71 -13.71 11.63
CA ALA A 230 7.76 -15.05 12.23
C ALA A 230 7.30 -16.15 11.24
N LEU A 231 6.44 -15.79 10.28
CA LEU A 231 6.02 -16.67 9.17
C LEU A 231 6.97 -16.62 7.97
N GLY A 232 8.13 -15.95 8.09
CA GLY A 232 9.17 -15.90 7.07
C GLY A 232 9.05 -14.76 6.06
N TRP A 233 8.09 -13.83 6.22
CA TRP A 233 7.99 -12.67 5.33
C TRP A 233 9.11 -11.65 5.60
N THR A 234 9.72 -11.12 4.52
CA THR A 234 10.88 -10.20 4.59
C THR A 234 10.73 -8.96 3.72
N GLY A 235 9.52 -8.67 3.23
CA GLY A 235 9.25 -7.54 2.34
C GLY A 235 9.35 -6.17 3.02
N PRO A 236 9.14 -5.09 2.26
CA PRO A 236 9.22 -3.72 2.78
C PRO A 236 7.99 -3.35 3.62
N VAL A 237 8.24 -2.57 4.67
CA VAL A 237 7.22 -1.96 5.54
C VAL A 237 7.15 -0.47 5.20
N SER A 238 6.06 -0.04 4.61
CA SER A 238 5.87 1.30 4.04
C SER A 238 4.94 2.14 4.92
N PHE A 239 5.37 3.33 5.29
CA PHE A 239 4.53 4.30 5.99
C PHE A 239 3.46 4.83 5.05
N GLU A 240 2.19 4.72 5.45
CA GLU A 240 1.04 5.25 4.73
C GLU A 240 0.06 5.92 5.69
N ALA A 241 0.43 7.10 6.17
CA ALA A 241 -0.39 7.92 7.05
C ALA A 241 -1.20 8.96 6.24
N PHE A 242 -2.49 9.08 6.58
CA PHE A 242 -3.44 9.95 5.88
C PHE A 242 -3.89 11.16 6.69
N ALA A 243 -3.62 11.17 8.00
CA ALA A 243 -4.15 12.20 8.88
C ALA A 243 -3.66 13.60 8.49
N PRO A 244 -4.56 14.60 8.42
CA PRO A 244 -4.21 15.96 8.00
C PRO A 244 -3.08 16.58 8.84
N GLN A 245 -2.99 16.24 10.13
CA GLN A 245 -1.92 16.71 11.00
C GLN A 245 -0.55 16.15 10.62
N VAL A 246 -0.47 14.91 10.11
CA VAL A 246 0.78 14.33 9.60
C VAL A 246 1.21 15.07 8.33
N HIS A 247 0.26 15.29 7.42
CA HIS A 247 0.53 16.06 6.18
C HIS A 247 0.93 17.51 6.46
N ALA A 248 0.50 18.09 7.60
CA ALA A 248 0.81 19.46 8.01
C ALA A 248 2.08 19.56 8.85
N SER A 249 2.77 18.44 9.14
CA SER A 249 3.99 18.44 9.95
C SER A 249 5.03 19.40 9.40
N PRO A 250 5.63 20.25 10.27
CA PRO A 250 6.75 21.11 9.87
C PRO A 250 8.07 20.34 9.72
N ASP A 251 8.19 19.17 10.34
CA ASP A 251 9.38 18.31 10.26
C ASP A 251 8.98 16.82 10.16
N PRO A 252 8.48 16.39 9.00
CA PRO A 252 8.08 15.00 8.81
C PRO A 252 9.27 14.03 8.94
N GLY A 253 10.48 14.49 8.71
CA GLY A 253 11.70 13.69 8.84
C GLY A 253 11.98 13.30 10.30
N ALA A 254 11.88 14.24 11.23
CA ALA A 254 12.06 13.96 12.66
C ALA A 254 10.96 13.03 13.18
N GLU A 255 9.71 13.25 12.80
CA GLU A 255 8.57 12.41 13.21
C GLU A 255 8.68 10.98 12.67
N LEU A 256 9.04 10.81 11.40
CA LEU A 256 9.27 9.49 10.81
C LEU A 256 10.47 8.76 11.46
N ARG A 257 11.57 9.46 11.77
CA ARG A 257 12.71 8.87 12.51
C ARG A 257 12.27 8.36 13.88
N ALA A 258 11.45 9.13 14.60
CA ALA A 258 10.92 8.72 15.92
C ALA A 258 10.03 7.48 15.79
N SER A 259 9.13 7.44 14.82
CA SER A 259 8.26 6.29 14.55
C SER A 259 9.07 5.04 14.19
N ILE A 260 10.06 5.17 13.29
CA ILE A 260 10.98 4.08 12.93
C ILE A 260 11.70 3.53 14.16
N ALA A 261 12.18 4.41 15.05
CA ALA A 261 12.88 3.98 16.27
C ALA A 261 11.95 3.19 17.22
N ILE A 262 10.71 3.63 17.40
CA ILE A 262 9.69 2.93 18.20
C ILE A 262 9.40 1.54 17.62
N ILE A 263 9.17 1.44 16.31
CA ILE A 263 8.89 0.16 15.64
C ILE A 263 10.10 -0.78 15.77
N ARG A 264 11.31 -0.30 15.48
CA ARG A 264 12.54 -1.12 15.62
C ARG A 264 12.72 -1.67 17.03
N ALA A 265 12.55 -0.80 18.05
CA ALA A 265 12.64 -1.20 19.45
C ALA A 265 11.57 -2.23 19.83
N GLY A 266 10.35 -2.06 19.33
CA GLY A 266 9.25 -3.00 19.54
C GLY A 266 9.50 -4.36 18.91
N LEU A 267 9.96 -4.40 17.67
CA LEU A 267 10.30 -5.64 16.97
C LEU A 267 11.48 -6.38 17.63
N ALA A 268 12.50 -5.64 18.09
CA ALA A 268 13.63 -6.25 18.81
C ALA A 268 13.17 -6.95 20.10
N ARG A 269 12.24 -6.36 20.85
CA ARG A 269 11.65 -7.00 22.06
C ARG A 269 10.80 -8.24 21.74
N LYS A 270 10.26 -8.36 20.54
CA LYS A 270 9.48 -9.53 20.11
C LYS A 270 10.35 -10.68 19.63
N ALA A 271 11.58 -10.39 19.19
CA ALA A 271 12.54 -11.37 18.72
C ALA A 271 13.43 -11.94 19.85
N ALA A 272 13.44 -11.32 21.04
CA ALA A 272 14.16 -11.76 22.24
C ALA A 272 13.33 -12.73 23.07
#